data_9bbeafe5e1cb5f23b9c4266ad77583d2
#
_entry.id   9bbeafe5e1cb5f23b9c4266ad77583d2
#
_cell.length_a   1.000
_cell.length_b   1.000
_cell.length_c   1.000
_cell.angle_alpha   90.00
_cell.angle_beta   90.00
_cell.angle_gamma   90.00
#
_symmetry.space_group_name_H-M   'P 1'
#
loop_
_entity.id
_entity.type
_entity.pdbx_description
1 polymer ?
#
loop_
_entity_poly.entity_id
_entity_poly.type
_entity_poly.pdbx_seq_one_letter_code
_entity_poly.pdbx_strand_id
1 'polypeptide(L)'
;MEARNRKLEDWYYKIKHGEIKLPRFQRFEAWDKHRICSLMEMVIHDLPLGITLVLEVGEKEQFISRFLETAPEEGGRVHEHLLDGQQRLTALWRSFHNNYEWEKYFVYVEEFDDYEWDEERDDMTVFWRGRYMKGGEKYPLWCDIPAKCLNRGFIPTHLLKPEDQHDVIDKWIEEATAELKPTDDIQALEKFLDYKKRISDKIKDLRSVISNYNLPYLSLPAKTDKNVALNVFINMNTNSKPLSTYDIIVAEVESVMGQSLHDLESALADKHPDIPRYFTLSDMILTTSALLQNDLPNQRGAWDMDKQLLVKNWDTMERGLCRMADFLKNEGIYDRQRLPTNAVLAVIAALYADIPDSGDKRGQDELLLKRYLWHAFFTDRYENSAASHAYTDFGGLKKIITGGVKDNGEPFGIADVPIFKEHTLVEAEELLTADWPKRASIRGRAVLAVTCRLGALDFSTGGRLDVNTIEKRHYHHIYPDALLKEAEITSFLALNCALISDKTNIAIGRKDPLEYMKDRYKWTSEAIVNERLNSHMIPVPELANGGYEGLSDEAKSIKLKKDFDAFLCRRAEIVIEAVNQLVEGHKVT
;
A
#
# COMPACT_ATOMS: atom_id res chain seq x y z
N MET A 1 -15.66 33.14 13.80
CA MET A 1 -15.91 31.71 14.02
C MET A 1 -17.07 31.59 14.99
N GLU A 2 -18.09 30.86 14.65
CA GLU A 2 -19.29 30.67 15.48
C GLU A 2 -19.49 29.17 15.72
N ALA A 3 -19.88 28.82 16.97
CA ALA A 3 -20.32 27.49 17.31
C ALA A 3 -21.83 27.37 17.04
N ARG A 4 -22.21 26.35 16.29
CA ARG A 4 -23.60 26.08 15.91
C ARG A 4 -23.92 24.60 16.09
N ASN A 5 -25.21 24.31 16.22
CA ASN A 5 -25.72 22.95 16.28
C ASN A 5 -26.48 22.61 15.01
N ARG A 6 -26.38 21.36 14.58
CA ARG A 6 -27.13 20.85 13.41
C ARG A 6 -27.48 19.39 13.64
N LYS A 7 -28.75 19.05 13.42
CA LYS A 7 -29.23 17.67 13.48
C LYS A 7 -28.64 16.85 12.33
N LEU A 8 -28.52 15.55 12.54
CA LEU A 8 -27.99 14.65 11.52
C LEU A 8 -28.87 14.61 10.26
N GLU A 9 -30.20 14.75 10.40
CA GLU A 9 -31.12 14.87 9.27
C GLU A 9 -30.81 16.08 8.37
N ASP A 10 -30.44 17.23 8.97
CA ASP A 10 -30.09 18.45 8.24
C ASP A 10 -28.73 18.31 7.53
N TRP A 11 -27.76 17.60 8.17
CA TRP A 11 -26.50 17.24 7.52
C TRP A 11 -26.74 16.37 6.29
N TYR A 12 -27.59 15.35 6.41
CA TYR A 12 -27.95 14.45 5.30
C TYR A 12 -28.66 15.19 4.17
N TYR A 13 -29.62 16.06 4.51
CA TYR A 13 -30.29 16.90 3.51
C TYR A 13 -29.29 17.71 2.69
N LYS A 14 -28.37 18.41 3.35
CA LYS A 14 -27.36 19.24 2.69
C LYS A 14 -26.36 18.44 1.87
N ILE A 15 -25.93 17.28 2.36
CA ILE A 15 -25.05 16.36 1.62
C ILE A 15 -25.75 15.86 0.37
N LYS A 16 -26.98 15.40 0.49
CA LYS A 16 -27.80 14.87 -0.63
C LYS A 16 -28.02 15.89 -1.75
N HIS A 17 -28.19 17.15 -1.40
CA HIS A 17 -28.44 18.23 -2.35
C HIS A 17 -27.15 18.93 -2.81
N GLY A 18 -25.97 18.43 -2.44
CA GLY A 18 -24.70 19.01 -2.82
C GLY A 18 -24.41 20.40 -2.25
N GLU A 19 -25.16 20.83 -1.22
CA GLU A 19 -24.93 22.11 -0.52
C GLU A 19 -23.67 22.08 0.34
N ILE A 20 -23.27 20.89 0.80
CA ILE A 20 -22.01 20.63 1.51
C ILE A 20 -21.14 19.75 0.63
N LYS A 21 -19.91 20.22 0.38
CA LYS A 21 -18.89 19.44 -0.32
C LYS A 21 -17.57 19.43 0.46
N LEU A 22 -16.72 18.50 0.12
CA LEU A 22 -15.36 18.38 0.65
C LEU A 22 -14.40 19.14 -0.26
N PRO A 23 -13.46 19.93 0.26
CA PRO A 23 -12.28 20.31 -0.51
C PRO A 23 -11.57 19.06 -1.05
N ARG A 24 -11.13 19.09 -2.30
CA ARG A 24 -10.54 17.92 -2.99
C ARG A 24 -9.26 17.41 -2.33
N PHE A 25 -8.50 18.28 -1.67
CA PHE A 25 -7.29 17.91 -0.96
C PHE A 25 -7.53 16.99 0.24
N GLN A 26 -8.76 16.85 0.71
CA GLN A 26 -9.05 15.91 1.80
C GLN A 26 -8.98 14.47 1.28
N ARG A 27 -8.27 13.62 2.03
CA ARG A 27 -8.17 12.19 1.71
C ARG A 27 -9.55 11.52 1.67
N PHE A 28 -9.64 10.37 0.98
CA PHE A 28 -10.82 9.53 1.03
C PHE A 28 -11.03 8.91 2.41
N GLU A 29 -12.18 8.25 2.62
CA GLU A 29 -12.46 7.57 3.88
C GLU A 29 -11.37 6.51 4.17
N ALA A 30 -10.87 6.52 5.41
CA ALA A 30 -9.81 5.62 5.85
C ALA A 30 -10.12 4.95 7.21
N TRP A 31 -11.38 5.00 7.64
CA TRP A 31 -11.80 4.39 8.88
C TRP A 31 -12.05 2.89 8.68
N ASP A 32 -11.59 2.13 9.67
CA ASP A 32 -11.86 0.69 9.73
C ASP A 32 -13.26 0.42 10.33
N LYS A 33 -13.76 -0.78 10.10
CA LYS A 33 -15.06 -1.26 10.54
C LYS A 33 -15.34 -1.10 12.03
N HIS A 34 -14.34 -1.25 12.90
CA HIS A 34 -14.50 -1.12 14.34
C HIS A 34 -14.76 0.34 14.75
N ARG A 35 -14.05 1.28 14.13
CA ARG A 35 -14.29 2.71 14.32
C ARG A 35 -15.66 3.14 13.82
N ILE A 36 -16.13 2.55 12.71
CA ILE A 36 -17.45 2.80 12.14
C ILE A 36 -18.54 2.29 13.11
N CYS A 37 -18.41 1.07 13.66
CA CYS A 37 -19.33 0.56 14.68
C CYS A 37 -19.36 1.46 15.90
N SER A 38 -18.21 1.80 16.46
CA SER A 38 -18.13 2.69 17.63
C SER A 38 -18.75 4.06 17.36
N LEU A 39 -18.54 4.63 16.16
CA LEU A 39 -19.18 5.89 15.76
C LEU A 39 -20.71 5.78 15.77
N MET A 40 -21.27 4.72 15.19
CA MET A 40 -22.71 4.51 15.17
C MET A 40 -23.29 4.26 16.58
N GLU A 41 -22.57 3.54 17.43
CA GLU A 41 -22.95 3.36 18.85
C GLU A 41 -23.03 4.68 19.59
N MET A 42 -22.04 5.56 19.39
CA MET A 42 -22.08 6.90 20.00
C MET A 42 -23.33 7.70 19.55
N VAL A 43 -23.73 7.60 18.28
CA VAL A 43 -24.95 8.23 17.77
C VAL A 43 -26.21 7.62 18.39
N ILE A 44 -26.29 6.28 18.48
CA ILE A 44 -27.45 5.56 19.04
C ILE A 44 -27.63 5.84 20.52
N HIS A 45 -26.53 6.02 21.25
CA HIS A 45 -26.54 6.34 22.69
C HIS A 45 -26.52 7.84 23.00
N ASP A 46 -26.68 8.69 21.98
CA ASP A 46 -26.63 10.15 22.09
C ASP A 46 -25.36 10.68 22.79
N LEU A 47 -24.22 10.04 22.52
CA LEU A 47 -22.90 10.42 23.05
C LEU A 47 -22.19 11.42 22.14
N PRO A 48 -21.35 12.34 22.67
CA PRO A 48 -20.74 13.38 21.87
C PRO A 48 -19.67 12.86 20.91
N LEU A 49 -19.77 13.19 19.62
CA LEU A 49 -18.80 12.85 18.57
C LEU A 49 -17.68 13.88 18.34
N GLY A 50 -17.63 14.91 19.18
CA GLY A 50 -16.75 16.06 18.96
C GLY A 50 -17.36 17.07 17.97
N ILE A 51 -16.55 18.05 17.56
CA ILE A 51 -16.99 19.20 16.76
C ILE A 51 -16.53 19.01 15.31
N THR A 52 -17.36 19.41 14.34
CA THR A 52 -17.00 19.52 12.91
C THR A 52 -16.57 20.95 12.59
N LEU A 53 -15.85 21.15 11.49
CA LEU A 53 -15.44 22.46 11.00
C LEU A 53 -15.99 22.68 9.60
N VAL A 54 -16.66 23.80 9.39
CA VAL A 54 -17.26 24.21 8.13
C VAL A 54 -16.75 25.59 7.72
N LEU A 55 -16.46 25.77 6.44
CA LEU A 55 -16.21 27.07 5.84
C LEU A 55 -17.42 27.44 4.99
N GLU A 56 -18.06 28.57 5.28
CA GLU A 56 -19.15 29.11 4.47
C GLU A 56 -18.62 29.52 3.08
N VAL A 57 -19.37 29.18 2.04
CA VAL A 57 -19.06 29.56 0.65
C VAL A 57 -19.83 30.82 0.27
N GLY A 58 -19.13 31.82 -0.26
CA GLY A 58 -19.70 33.05 -0.76
C GLY A 58 -20.22 32.92 -2.19
N GLU A 59 -19.94 33.92 -3.03
CA GLU A 59 -20.32 33.89 -4.45
C GLU A 59 -19.53 32.86 -5.25
N LYS A 60 -18.28 32.58 -4.83
CA LYS A 60 -17.38 31.60 -5.46
C LYS A 60 -16.81 30.68 -4.40
N GLU A 61 -16.60 29.43 -4.79
CA GLU A 61 -15.91 28.45 -3.96
C GLU A 61 -14.44 28.85 -3.81
N GLN A 62 -13.92 28.77 -2.57
CA GLN A 62 -12.52 29.08 -2.27
C GLN A 62 -11.60 27.88 -2.58
N PHE A 63 -12.14 26.66 -2.55
CA PHE A 63 -11.45 25.42 -2.86
C PHE A 63 -12.18 24.67 -3.97
N ILE A 64 -11.43 23.96 -4.80
CA ILE A 64 -12.02 22.95 -5.66
C ILE A 64 -12.63 21.88 -4.76
N SER A 65 -13.89 21.52 -5.01
CA SER A 65 -14.61 20.62 -4.13
C SER A 65 -15.05 19.32 -4.83
N ARG A 66 -15.31 18.31 -4.02
CA ARG A 66 -15.92 17.05 -4.42
C ARG A 66 -17.07 16.68 -3.50
N PHE A 67 -17.96 15.85 -3.96
CA PHE A 67 -19.02 15.28 -3.11
C PHE A 67 -18.42 14.35 -2.05
N LEU A 68 -19.16 14.12 -0.97
CA LEU A 68 -18.83 13.05 -0.04
C LEU A 68 -18.85 11.71 -0.80
N GLU A 69 -18.01 10.79 -0.38
CA GLU A 69 -17.93 9.48 -1.02
C GLU A 69 -19.30 8.77 -1.00
N THR A 70 -19.72 8.31 -2.16
CA THR A 70 -21.04 7.69 -2.42
C THR A 70 -22.26 8.62 -2.27
N ALA A 71 -22.09 9.90 -2.01
CA ALA A 71 -23.18 10.87 -2.10
C ALA A 71 -23.55 11.11 -3.58
N PRO A 72 -24.81 11.48 -3.89
CA PRO A 72 -25.20 11.83 -5.25
C PRO A 72 -24.32 12.96 -5.82
N GLU A 73 -23.83 12.79 -7.04
CA GLU A 73 -23.03 13.80 -7.75
C GLU A 73 -23.90 14.87 -8.45
N GLU A 74 -25.17 14.94 -8.07
CA GLU A 74 -26.13 15.93 -8.54
C GLU A 74 -26.38 16.93 -7.42
N GLY A 75 -26.41 18.20 -7.72
CA GLY A 75 -26.69 19.19 -6.69
C GLY A 75 -26.65 20.63 -7.16
N GLY A 76 -27.14 21.49 -6.29
CA GLY A 76 -27.20 22.92 -6.46
C GLY A 76 -25.87 23.62 -6.15
N ARG A 77 -26.00 24.90 -5.82
CA ARG A 77 -24.88 25.74 -5.37
C ARG A 77 -24.30 25.20 -4.06
N VAL A 78 -22.98 25.13 -3.99
CA VAL A 78 -22.26 24.79 -2.75
C VAL A 78 -22.39 25.98 -1.77
N HIS A 79 -22.83 25.70 -0.57
CA HIS A 79 -22.98 26.67 0.49
C HIS A 79 -21.90 26.55 1.57
N GLU A 80 -21.34 25.35 1.74
CA GLU A 80 -20.42 25.03 2.80
C GLU A 80 -19.35 24.03 2.31
N HIS A 81 -18.09 24.30 2.67
CA HIS A 81 -17.01 23.31 2.60
C HIS A 81 -16.83 22.67 3.98
N LEU A 82 -16.92 21.35 4.06
CA LEU A 82 -16.63 20.60 5.28
C LEU A 82 -15.11 20.45 5.41
N LEU A 83 -14.50 21.19 6.33
CA LEU A 83 -13.05 21.18 6.55
C LEU A 83 -12.61 20.11 7.55
N ASP A 84 -13.39 19.83 8.61
CA ASP A 84 -13.14 18.73 9.54
C ASP A 84 -14.43 17.97 9.85
N GLY A 85 -14.31 16.68 10.20
CA GLY A 85 -15.44 15.77 10.42
C GLY A 85 -15.82 14.96 9.19
N GLN A 86 -15.06 15.06 8.11
CA GLN A 86 -15.29 14.30 6.86
C GLN A 86 -15.38 12.79 7.12
N GLN A 87 -14.43 12.20 7.85
CA GLN A 87 -14.42 10.76 8.12
C GLN A 87 -15.70 10.32 8.85
N ARG A 88 -16.13 11.09 9.85
CA ARG A 88 -17.36 10.83 10.61
C ARG A 88 -18.60 10.89 9.74
N LEU A 89 -18.79 11.99 9.01
CA LEU A 89 -19.96 12.16 8.16
C LEU A 89 -19.98 11.17 6.99
N THR A 90 -18.83 10.86 6.39
CA THR A 90 -18.74 9.86 5.32
C THR A 90 -19.08 8.46 5.85
N ALA A 91 -18.53 8.07 7.02
CA ALA A 91 -18.84 6.79 7.63
C ALA A 91 -20.32 6.63 7.99
N LEU A 92 -20.93 7.64 8.60
CA LEU A 92 -22.38 7.65 8.87
C LEU A 92 -23.19 7.58 7.58
N TRP A 93 -22.85 8.41 6.57
CA TRP A 93 -23.53 8.42 5.28
C TRP A 93 -23.50 7.03 4.63
N ARG A 94 -22.33 6.44 4.49
CA ARG A 94 -22.16 5.13 3.84
C ARG A 94 -22.83 3.99 4.61
N SER A 95 -22.72 3.99 5.94
CA SER A 95 -23.32 2.94 6.78
C SER A 95 -24.85 2.94 6.70
N PHE A 96 -25.49 4.12 6.76
CA PHE A 96 -26.94 4.25 6.67
C PHE A 96 -27.46 4.16 5.23
N HIS A 97 -26.61 4.26 4.20
CA HIS A 97 -26.98 3.98 2.81
C HIS A 97 -26.59 2.57 2.34
N ASN A 98 -25.96 1.75 3.21
CA ASN A 98 -25.46 0.41 2.87
C ASN A 98 -24.53 0.42 1.64
N ASN A 99 -23.65 1.41 1.56
CA ASN A 99 -22.78 1.68 0.42
C ASN A 99 -21.37 1.08 0.56
N TYR A 100 -21.12 0.25 1.58
CA TYR A 100 -19.90 -0.55 1.67
C TYR A 100 -20.04 -1.82 0.86
N GLU A 101 -19.10 -2.07 -0.03
CA GLU A 101 -19.16 -3.22 -0.93
C GLU A 101 -19.02 -4.56 -0.20
N TRP A 102 -18.09 -4.61 0.76
CA TRP A 102 -17.68 -5.85 1.42
C TRP A 102 -18.03 -5.91 2.90
N GLU A 103 -18.86 -5.01 3.37
CA GLU A 103 -19.31 -4.95 4.75
C GLU A 103 -20.79 -4.60 4.82
N LYS A 104 -21.47 -5.09 5.85
CA LYS A 104 -22.82 -4.70 6.18
C LYS A 104 -22.94 -4.47 7.68
N TYR A 105 -23.68 -3.43 8.07
CA TYR A 105 -23.82 -3.00 9.45
C TYR A 105 -25.24 -3.24 9.94
N PHE A 106 -25.37 -3.56 11.23
CA PHE A 106 -26.63 -3.88 11.90
C PHE A 106 -26.66 -3.27 13.29
N VAL A 107 -27.86 -2.89 13.75
CA VAL A 107 -28.11 -2.62 15.16
C VAL A 107 -28.70 -3.87 15.79
N TYR A 108 -28.10 -4.30 16.89
CA TYR A 108 -28.59 -5.44 17.65
C TYR A 108 -29.68 -5.00 18.62
N VAL A 109 -30.77 -5.78 18.68
CA VAL A 109 -31.90 -5.61 19.58
C VAL A 109 -32.18 -6.95 20.24
N GLU A 110 -31.79 -7.08 21.49
CA GLU A 110 -31.90 -8.33 22.27
C GLU A 110 -33.33 -8.89 22.29
N GLU A 111 -34.34 -8.01 22.36
CA GLU A 111 -35.76 -8.38 22.36
C GLU A 111 -36.18 -9.26 21.15
N PHE A 112 -35.48 -9.19 20.04
CA PHE A 112 -35.80 -9.91 18.80
C PHE A 112 -34.82 -11.06 18.50
N ASP A 113 -33.93 -11.39 19.43
CA ASP A 113 -32.93 -12.45 19.26
C ASP A 113 -33.47 -13.81 19.71
N ASP A 114 -33.88 -14.60 18.74
CA ASP A 114 -34.31 -15.98 18.92
C ASP A 114 -33.26 -16.98 18.38
N TYR A 115 -32.03 -16.52 18.10
CA TYR A 115 -30.98 -17.35 17.51
C TYR A 115 -30.06 -17.96 18.56
N GLU A 116 -29.82 -19.27 18.47
CA GLU A 116 -28.83 -19.95 19.30
C GLU A 116 -27.41 -19.63 18.78
N TRP A 117 -26.63 -18.90 19.58
CA TRP A 117 -25.28 -18.52 19.26
C TRP A 117 -24.28 -19.52 19.83
N ASP A 118 -23.27 -19.91 18.98
CA ASP A 118 -22.24 -20.87 19.37
C ASP A 118 -21.12 -20.24 20.23
N GLU A 119 -21.03 -18.89 20.29
CA GLU A 119 -19.98 -18.14 21.00
C GLU A 119 -20.60 -17.04 21.87
N GLU A 120 -19.91 -16.67 22.97
CA GLU A 120 -20.25 -15.47 23.75
C GLU A 120 -20.09 -14.23 22.86
N ARG A 121 -21.07 -13.33 22.90
CA ARG A 121 -21.04 -12.06 22.17
C ARG A 121 -20.50 -10.98 23.06
N ASP A 122 -19.70 -10.09 22.47
CA ASP A 122 -19.36 -8.81 23.08
C ASP A 122 -20.65 -7.97 23.27
N ASP A 123 -20.71 -7.18 24.34
CA ASP A 123 -21.82 -6.25 24.66
C ASP A 123 -21.92 -5.08 23.65
N MET A 124 -21.80 -5.34 22.36
CA MET A 124 -21.85 -4.32 21.31
C MET A 124 -23.28 -4.12 20.80
N THR A 125 -23.69 -2.85 20.69
CA THR A 125 -24.99 -2.48 20.12
C THR A 125 -24.98 -2.48 18.58
N VAL A 126 -23.82 -2.22 17.97
CA VAL A 126 -23.65 -2.18 16.51
C VAL A 126 -22.72 -3.28 16.05
N PHE A 127 -23.19 -4.06 15.11
CA PHE A 127 -22.44 -5.18 14.52
C PHE A 127 -22.11 -4.91 13.05
N TRP A 128 -20.98 -5.41 12.62
CA TRP A 128 -20.62 -5.48 11.21
C TRP A 128 -20.46 -6.93 10.77
N ARG A 129 -20.71 -7.18 9.48
CA ARG A 129 -20.43 -8.48 8.88
C ARG A 129 -19.69 -8.30 7.55
N GLY A 130 -18.50 -8.92 7.47
CA GLY A 130 -17.74 -8.98 6.22
C GLY A 130 -18.48 -9.87 5.19
N ARG A 131 -18.41 -9.46 3.92
CA ARG A 131 -19.05 -10.14 2.79
C ARG A 131 -17.98 -10.69 1.85
N TYR A 132 -18.27 -11.79 1.18
CA TYR A 132 -17.39 -12.41 0.18
C TYR A 132 -18.22 -13.10 -0.90
N MET A 133 -17.64 -13.24 -2.10
CA MET A 133 -18.29 -13.92 -3.22
C MET A 133 -18.06 -15.42 -3.16
N LYS A 134 -19.13 -16.21 -3.35
CA LYS A 134 -19.08 -17.66 -3.48
C LYS A 134 -20.16 -18.12 -4.45
N GLY A 135 -19.77 -18.78 -5.55
CA GLY A 135 -20.71 -19.27 -6.55
C GLY A 135 -21.53 -18.19 -7.26
N GLY A 136 -21.04 -16.94 -7.36
CA GLY A 136 -21.75 -15.80 -7.96
C GLY A 136 -22.69 -15.06 -7.00
N GLU A 137 -22.81 -15.50 -5.75
CA GLU A 137 -23.63 -14.87 -4.72
C GLU A 137 -22.77 -14.26 -3.61
N LYS A 138 -23.29 -13.21 -2.96
CA LYS A 138 -22.62 -12.50 -1.86
C LYS A 138 -22.96 -13.11 -0.51
N TYR A 139 -22.00 -13.78 0.10
CA TYR A 139 -22.12 -14.45 1.41
C TYR A 139 -21.67 -13.55 2.57
N PRO A 140 -22.17 -13.79 3.84
CA PRO A 140 -23.21 -14.77 4.19
C PRO A 140 -24.59 -14.34 3.69
N LEU A 141 -25.36 -15.28 3.16
CA LEU A 141 -26.70 -15.01 2.57
C LEU A 141 -27.69 -14.43 3.59
N TRP A 142 -27.60 -14.83 4.85
CA TRP A 142 -28.53 -14.36 5.90
C TRP A 142 -28.55 -12.83 6.05
N CYS A 143 -27.45 -12.15 5.70
CA CYS A 143 -27.38 -10.69 5.78
C CYS A 143 -28.42 -9.96 4.92
N ASP A 144 -28.89 -10.59 3.85
CA ASP A 144 -29.84 -10.00 2.90
C ASP A 144 -31.24 -10.62 3.00
N ILE A 145 -31.46 -11.52 3.98
CA ILE A 145 -32.76 -12.18 4.22
C ILE A 145 -33.38 -11.59 5.48
N PRO A 146 -34.44 -10.74 5.38
CA PRO A 146 -35.03 -10.05 6.52
C PRO A 146 -35.40 -10.96 7.70
N ALA A 147 -36.05 -12.11 7.45
CA ALA A 147 -36.40 -13.06 8.48
C ALA A 147 -35.19 -13.61 9.24
N LYS A 148 -34.08 -13.85 8.54
CA LYS A 148 -32.82 -14.34 9.17
C LYS A 148 -32.06 -13.24 9.91
N CYS A 149 -32.19 -11.99 9.48
CA CYS A 149 -31.67 -10.86 10.24
C CYS A 149 -32.45 -10.67 11.54
N LEU A 150 -33.78 -10.62 11.46
CA LEU A 150 -34.66 -10.41 12.61
C LEU A 150 -34.51 -11.53 13.66
N ASN A 151 -34.47 -12.80 13.25
CA ASN A 151 -34.25 -13.94 14.14
C ASN A 151 -32.94 -13.87 14.94
N ARG A 152 -31.95 -13.08 14.47
CA ARG A 152 -30.68 -12.80 15.15
C ARG A 152 -30.69 -11.50 15.93
N GLY A 153 -31.83 -10.87 16.10
CA GLY A 153 -31.94 -9.56 16.72
C GLY A 153 -31.32 -8.42 15.88
N PHE A 154 -31.06 -8.61 14.59
CA PHE A 154 -30.37 -7.63 13.76
C PHE A 154 -31.31 -6.77 12.90
N ILE A 155 -31.30 -5.46 13.16
CA ILE A 155 -31.93 -4.46 12.30
C ILE A 155 -30.86 -3.87 11.39
N PRO A 156 -30.94 -4.03 10.06
CA PRO A 156 -29.97 -3.43 9.12
C PRO A 156 -29.95 -1.90 9.22
N THR A 157 -28.77 -1.32 9.28
CA THR A 157 -28.61 0.13 9.50
C THR A 157 -29.25 1.00 8.41
N HIS A 158 -29.40 0.49 7.19
CA HIS A 158 -30.05 1.26 6.11
C HIS A 158 -31.54 1.54 6.36
N LEU A 159 -32.20 0.79 7.23
CA LEU A 159 -33.58 1.10 7.66
C LEU A 159 -33.63 2.28 8.62
N LEU A 160 -32.49 2.67 9.19
CA LEU A 160 -32.37 3.73 10.18
C LEU A 160 -31.95 5.06 9.58
N LYS A 161 -31.77 5.13 8.26
CA LYS A 161 -31.37 6.33 7.53
C LYS A 161 -32.31 7.49 7.83
N PRO A 162 -31.80 8.73 8.12
CA PRO A 162 -32.61 9.89 8.43
C PRO A 162 -33.25 10.53 7.19
N GLU A 163 -33.99 9.75 6.42
CA GLU A 163 -34.77 10.13 5.25
C GLU A 163 -36.11 9.39 5.26
N ASP A 164 -37.07 9.82 4.44
CA ASP A 164 -38.34 9.10 4.34
C ASP A 164 -38.13 7.69 3.80
N GLN A 165 -38.60 6.67 4.54
CA GLN A 165 -38.39 5.25 4.28
C GLN A 165 -39.57 4.36 4.70
N HIS A 166 -40.78 4.94 4.85
CA HIS A 166 -41.92 4.18 5.34
C HIS A 166 -42.15 2.89 4.54
N ASP A 167 -42.20 2.99 3.22
CA ASP A 167 -42.45 1.83 2.35
C ASP A 167 -41.36 0.76 2.45
N VAL A 168 -40.08 1.16 2.60
CA VAL A 168 -38.95 0.24 2.72
C VAL A 168 -38.99 -0.51 4.05
N ILE A 169 -39.33 0.20 5.13
CA ILE A 169 -39.44 -0.39 6.47
C ILE A 169 -40.62 -1.34 6.53
N ASP A 170 -41.78 -0.93 6.04
CA ASP A 170 -42.99 -1.77 6.03
C ASP A 170 -42.78 -3.05 5.22
N LYS A 171 -42.16 -2.94 4.04
CA LYS A 171 -41.78 -4.09 3.22
C LYS A 171 -40.82 -5.01 3.95
N TRP A 172 -39.76 -4.45 4.57
CA TRP A 172 -38.81 -5.26 5.33
C TRP A 172 -39.47 -5.99 6.51
N ILE A 173 -40.36 -5.33 7.25
CA ILE A 173 -41.10 -5.96 8.37
C ILE A 173 -42.01 -7.08 7.85
N GLU A 174 -42.70 -6.87 6.71
CA GLU A 174 -43.53 -7.91 6.10
C GLU A 174 -42.68 -9.15 5.73
N GLU A 175 -41.55 -8.96 5.07
CA GLU A 175 -40.66 -10.04 4.68
C GLU A 175 -40.00 -10.72 5.90
N ALA A 176 -39.64 -9.92 6.92
CA ALA A 176 -39.00 -10.43 8.15
C ALA A 176 -39.94 -11.30 8.99
N THR A 177 -41.26 -11.05 8.93
CA THR A 177 -42.27 -11.71 9.74
C THR A 177 -43.16 -12.69 8.94
N ALA A 178 -42.88 -12.88 7.65
CA ALA A 178 -43.74 -13.65 6.74
C ALA A 178 -43.95 -15.10 7.21
N GLU A 179 -42.90 -15.76 7.72
CA GLU A 179 -42.94 -17.17 8.21
C GLU A 179 -43.62 -17.31 9.58
N LEU A 180 -43.82 -16.21 10.33
CA LEU A 180 -44.42 -16.18 11.65
C LEU A 180 -45.94 -15.98 11.61
N LYS A 181 -46.52 -15.74 10.43
CA LYS A 181 -47.92 -15.41 10.25
C LYS A 181 -48.81 -16.65 10.53
N PRO A 182 -49.67 -16.60 11.56
CA PRO A 182 -50.56 -17.71 11.85
C PRO A 182 -51.71 -17.84 10.84
N THR A 183 -52.22 -19.07 10.62
CA THR A 183 -53.24 -19.35 9.60
C THR A 183 -54.67 -19.36 10.18
N ASP A 184 -54.88 -19.87 11.39
CA ASP A 184 -56.24 -20.22 11.87
C ASP A 184 -56.52 -19.86 13.36
N ASP A 185 -55.65 -19.10 14.05
CA ASP A 185 -55.83 -18.77 15.47
C ASP A 185 -55.89 -17.23 15.67
N ILE A 186 -57.00 -16.72 16.15
CA ILE A 186 -57.24 -15.28 16.40
C ILE A 186 -56.29 -14.76 17.47
N GLN A 187 -56.03 -15.51 18.56
CA GLN A 187 -55.13 -15.07 19.63
C GLN A 187 -53.67 -15.06 19.14
N ALA A 188 -53.29 -16.01 18.28
CA ALA A 188 -51.98 -16.02 17.65
C ALA A 188 -51.84 -14.86 16.67
N LEU A 189 -52.90 -14.49 15.96
CA LEU A 189 -52.91 -13.34 15.07
C LEU A 189 -52.75 -12.01 15.83
N GLU A 190 -53.41 -11.84 16.97
CA GLU A 190 -53.24 -10.64 17.83
C GLU A 190 -51.79 -10.52 18.32
N LYS A 191 -51.18 -11.60 18.79
CA LYS A 191 -49.76 -11.62 19.21
C LYS A 191 -48.81 -11.29 18.04
N PHE A 192 -49.09 -11.82 16.88
CA PHE A 192 -48.32 -11.55 15.67
C PHE A 192 -48.38 -10.06 15.28
N LEU A 193 -49.57 -9.45 15.33
CA LEU A 193 -49.74 -8.03 15.04
C LEU A 193 -49.05 -7.16 16.09
N ASP A 194 -49.10 -7.53 17.36
CA ASP A 194 -48.37 -6.84 18.42
C ASP A 194 -46.86 -6.95 18.23
N TYR A 195 -46.36 -8.14 17.86
CA TYR A 195 -44.95 -8.34 17.56
C TYR A 195 -44.47 -7.45 16.38
N LYS A 196 -45.23 -7.41 15.28
CA LYS A 196 -44.92 -6.49 14.15
C LYS A 196 -44.92 -5.04 14.57
N LYS A 197 -45.86 -4.64 15.43
CA LYS A 197 -45.92 -3.26 15.95
C LYS A 197 -44.68 -2.95 16.79
N ARG A 198 -44.23 -3.84 17.67
CA ARG A 198 -43.02 -3.66 18.47
C ARG A 198 -41.77 -3.49 17.61
N ILE A 199 -41.62 -4.27 16.54
CA ILE A 199 -40.54 -4.10 15.57
C ILE A 199 -40.60 -2.71 14.92
N SER A 200 -41.79 -2.31 14.44
CA SER A 200 -41.99 -1.00 13.80
C SER A 200 -41.68 0.15 14.77
N ASP A 201 -42.16 0.07 16.00
CA ASP A 201 -41.95 1.10 17.01
C ASP A 201 -40.46 1.20 17.38
N LYS A 202 -39.76 0.06 17.55
CA LYS A 202 -38.31 0.04 17.80
C LYS A 202 -37.49 0.68 16.68
N ILE A 203 -37.82 0.37 15.41
CA ILE A 203 -37.17 1.01 14.26
C ILE A 203 -37.44 2.51 14.25
N LYS A 204 -38.67 2.96 14.55
CA LYS A 204 -39.01 4.38 14.62
C LYS A 204 -38.24 5.09 15.74
N ASP A 205 -38.13 4.48 16.91
CA ASP A 205 -37.38 5.04 18.04
C ASP A 205 -35.91 5.21 17.69
N LEU A 206 -35.24 4.19 17.14
CA LEU A 206 -33.86 4.27 16.69
C LEU A 206 -33.67 5.35 15.62
N ARG A 207 -34.57 5.43 14.65
CA ARG A 207 -34.54 6.49 13.62
C ARG A 207 -34.71 7.88 14.21
N SER A 208 -35.61 8.03 15.20
CA SER A 208 -35.82 9.30 15.88
C SER A 208 -34.55 9.77 16.60
N VAL A 209 -33.87 8.87 17.31
CA VAL A 209 -32.59 9.17 17.95
C VAL A 209 -31.56 9.61 16.91
N ILE A 210 -31.39 8.85 15.84
CA ILE A 210 -30.39 9.13 14.79
C ILE A 210 -30.70 10.44 14.06
N SER A 211 -31.96 10.67 13.65
CA SER A 211 -32.35 11.89 12.91
C SER A 211 -32.15 13.16 13.74
N ASN A 212 -32.49 13.09 15.04
CA ASN A 212 -32.36 14.21 15.95
C ASN A 212 -30.98 14.36 16.59
N TYR A 213 -30.06 13.41 16.35
CA TYR A 213 -28.70 13.48 16.88
C TYR A 213 -28.02 14.81 16.51
N ASN A 214 -27.52 15.52 17.52
CA ASN A 214 -26.96 16.85 17.36
C ASN A 214 -25.46 16.78 17.13
N LEU A 215 -25.00 17.02 15.89
CA LEU A 215 -23.58 17.11 15.57
C LEU A 215 -23.17 18.58 15.50
N PRO A 216 -22.49 19.11 16.54
CA PRO A 216 -22.09 20.51 16.60
C PRO A 216 -20.98 20.81 15.60
N TYR A 217 -20.96 22.07 15.14
CA TYR A 217 -19.91 22.52 14.24
C TYR A 217 -19.46 23.95 14.50
N LEU A 218 -18.23 24.24 14.13
CA LEU A 218 -17.69 25.60 14.04
C LEU A 218 -17.83 26.09 12.61
N SER A 219 -18.37 27.28 12.43
CA SER A 219 -18.49 27.94 11.14
C SER A 219 -17.43 29.02 10.98
N LEU A 220 -16.63 28.92 9.91
CA LEU A 220 -15.77 29.99 9.42
C LEU A 220 -16.56 30.81 8.39
N PRO A 221 -16.61 32.15 8.52
CA PRO A 221 -17.32 33.00 7.57
C PRO A 221 -16.77 32.90 6.15
N ALA A 222 -17.61 33.12 5.14
CA ALA A 222 -17.24 33.09 3.73
C ALA A 222 -16.10 34.08 3.35
N LYS A 223 -15.91 35.15 4.13
CA LYS A 223 -14.81 36.11 3.95
C LYS A 223 -13.46 35.69 4.55
N THR A 224 -13.41 34.51 5.19
CA THR A 224 -12.13 33.98 5.74
C THR A 224 -11.13 33.77 4.61
N ASP A 225 -9.91 34.29 4.81
CA ASP A 225 -8.83 34.06 3.84
C ASP A 225 -8.54 32.56 3.68
N LYS A 226 -8.27 32.16 2.45
CA LYS A 226 -8.04 30.77 2.06
C LYS A 226 -6.92 30.11 2.86
N ASN A 227 -5.80 30.82 3.06
CA ASN A 227 -4.66 30.31 3.82
C ASN A 227 -4.97 30.19 5.31
N VAL A 228 -5.79 31.11 5.85
CA VAL A 228 -6.26 31.02 7.24
C VAL A 228 -7.16 29.80 7.42
N ALA A 229 -8.09 29.56 6.49
CA ALA A 229 -8.96 28.38 6.54
C ALA A 229 -8.15 27.08 6.45
N LEU A 230 -7.12 27.04 5.59
CA LEU A 230 -6.21 25.91 5.43
C LEU A 230 -5.39 25.67 6.71
N ASN A 231 -4.85 26.73 7.34
CA ASN A 231 -4.11 26.61 8.59
C ASN A 231 -4.99 26.09 9.74
N VAL A 232 -6.24 26.54 9.82
CA VAL A 232 -7.19 26.03 10.81
C VAL A 232 -7.47 24.53 10.57
N PHE A 233 -7.68 24.14 9.33
CA PHE A 233 -7.84 22.74 8.93
C PHE A 233 -6.64 21.87 9.35
N ILE A 234 -5.42 22.30 9.04
CA ILE A 234 -4.18 21.59 9.41
C ILE A 234 -4.09 21.42 10.93
N ASN A 235 -4.29 22.51 11.68
CA ASN A 235 -4.16 22.50 13.14
C ASN A 235 -5.23 21.63 13.82
N MET A 236 -6.45 21.57 13.32
CA MET A 236 -7.51 20.75 13.90
C MET A 236 -7.32 19.26 13.63
N ASN A 237 -6.73 18.90 12.50
CA ASN A 237 -6.50 17.49 12.14
C ASN A 237 -5.29 16.84 12.84
N THR A 238 -4.47 17.61 13.58
CA THR A 238 -3.30 17.05 14.30
C THR A 238 -3.65 16.13 15.46
N ASN A 239 -4.89 16.16 15.96
CA ASN A 239 -5.29 15.45 17.17
C ASN A 239 -5.92 14.06 16.97
N SER A 240 -6.27 13.63 15.73
CA SER A 240 -6.93 12.33 15.51
C SER A 240 -6.08 11.34 14.71
N LYS A 241 -5.92 11.52 13.42
CA LYS A 241 -4.95 10.85 12.56
C LYS A 241 -4.23 11.96 11.82
N PRO A 242 -2.94 12.23 12.14
CA PRO A 242 -2.21 13.35 11.56
C PRO A 242 -2.31 13.33 10.03
N LEU A 243 -2.49 14.50 9.43
CA LEU A 243 -2.35 14.66 8.00
C LEU A 243 -0.93 14.27 7.60
N SER A 244 -0.80 13.55 6.51
CA SER A 244 0.50 13.30 5.92
C SER A 244 1.04 14.61 5.33
N THR A 245 2.36 14.70 5.18
CA THR A 245 2.98 15.82 4.46
C THR A 245 2.39 15.97 3.05
N TYR A 246 2.04 14.86 2.40
CA TYR A 246 1.40 14.86 1.10
C TYR A 246 0.02 15.54 1.12
N ASP A 247 -0.85 15.19 2.09
CA ASP A 247 -2.19 15.82 2.20
C ASP A 247 -2.10 17.34 2.33
N ILE A 248 -1.09 17.84 3.06
CA ILE A 248 -0.86 19.27 3.23
C ILE A 248 -0.38 19.92 1.93
N ILE A 249 0.57 19.29 1.23
CA ILE A 249 1.07 19.76 -0.06
C ILE A 249 -0.04 19.77 -1.11
N VAL A 250 -0.90 18.76 -1.13
CA VAL A 250 -2.09 18.74 -2.00
C VAL A 250 -2.94 19.98 -1.77
N ALA A 251 -3.21 20.31 -0.50
CA ALA A 251 -3.99 21.50 -0.13
C ALA A 251 -3.31 22.81 -0.58
N GLU A 252 -2.01 22.91 -0.42
CA GLU A 252 -1.23 24.08 -0.85
C GLU A 252 -1.20 24.23 -2.37
N VAL A 253 -0.92 23.15 -3.12
CA VAL A 253 -0.94 23.17 -4.59
C VAL A 253 -2.30 23.60 -5.12
N GLU A 254 -3.38 23.03 -4.60
CA GLU A 254 -4.74 23.38 -4.98
C GLU A 254 -5.07 24.84 -4.63
N SER A 255 -4.55 25.33 -3.49
CA SER A 255 -4.77 26.72 -3.09
C SER A 255 -4.12 27.72 -4.02
N VAL A 256 -2.92 27.42 -4.54
CA VAL A 256 -2.12 28.35 -5.35
C VAL A 256 -2.45 28.22 -6.84
N MET A 257 -2.62 27.01 -7.33
CA MET A 257 -2.73 26.71 -8.77
C MET A 257 -4.15 26.44 -9.25
N GLY A 258 -5.11 26.19 -8.34
CA GLY A 258 -6.47 25.77 -8.70
C GLY A 258 -6.54 24.41 -9.41
N GLN A 259 -5.49 23.57 -9.25
CA GLN A 259 -5.37 22.25 -9.86
C GLN A 259 -5.17 21.19 -8.77
N SER A 260 -5.89 20.09 -8.85
CA SER A 260 -5.80 19.02 -7.85
C SER A 260 -4.59 18.13 -8.10
N LEU A 261 -3.70 18.05 -7.10
CA LEU A 261 -2.56 17.14 -7.14
C LEU A 261 -3.01 15.66 -7.12
N HIS A 262 -4.12 15.33 -6.48
CA HIS A 262 -4.71 13.99 -6.54
C HIS A 262 -5.17 13.59 -7.93
N ASP A 263 -5.75 14.52 -8.71
CA ASP A 263 -6.14 14.25 -10.08
C ASP A 263 -4.91 13.99 -10.96
N LEU A 264 -3.84 14.76 -10.76
CA LEU A 264 -2.56 14.57 -11.46
C LEU A 264 -1.91 13.23 -11.09
N GLU A 265 -1.92 12.85 -9.82
CA GLU A 265 -1.42 11.55 -9.34
C GLU A 265 -2.21 10.39 -9.96
N SER A 266 -3.54 10.47 -9.95
CA SER A 266 -4.42 9.44 -10.52
C SER A 266 -4.18 9.30 -12.03
N ALA A 267 -4.10 10.41 -12.75
CA ALA A 267 -3.81 10.40 -14.18
C ALA A 267 -2.44 9.80 -14.50
N LEU A 268 -1.43 10.08 -13.64
CA LEU A 268 -0.09 9.49 -13.75
C LEU A 268 -0.12 7.98 -13.55
N ALA A 269 -0.85 7.50 -12.53
CA ALA A 269 -1.00 6.06 -12.25
C ALA A 269 -1.69 5.31 -13.40
N ASP A 270 -2.76 5.90 -13.96
CA ASP A 270 -3.50 5.32 -15.08
C ASP A 270 -2.66 5.27 -16.37
N LYS A 271 -1.89 6.33 -16.62
CA LYS A 271 -1.02 6.43 -17.81
C LYS A 271 0.22 5.52 -17.72
N HIS A 272 0.76 5.35 -16.52
CA HIS A 272 2.00 4.62 -16.26
C HIS A 272 1.87 3.63 -15.09
N PRO A 273 1.13 2.53 -15.26
CA PRO A 273 0.83 1.57 -14.18
C PRO A 273 2.06 0.83 -13.62
N ASP A 274 3.19 0.90 -14.30
CA ASP A 274 4.45 0.30 -13.83
C ASP A 274 5.13 1.14 -12.73
N ILE A 275 4.91 2.45 -12.68
CA ILE A 275 5.57 3.34 -11.70
C ILE A 275 5.18 2.98 -10.25
N PRO A 276 3.89 2.81 -9.90
CA PRO A 276 3.48 2.48 -8.54
C PRO A 276 4.00 1.13 -8.00
N ARG A 277 4.53 0.26 -8.88
CA ARG A 277 5.11 -1.03 -8.49
C ARG A 277 6.36 -0.88 -7.63
N TYR A 278 7.09 0.21 -7.76
CA TYR A 278 8.37 0.43 -7.07
C TYR A 278 8.25 1.06 -5.70
N PHE A 279 7.33 2.01 -5.54
CA PHE A 279 7.07 2.65 -4.24
C PHE A 279 5.72 3.38 -4.24
N THR A 280 5.37 4.04 -3.13
CA THR A 280 4.18 4.89 -3.01
C THR A 280 4.31 6.05 -3.99
N LEU A 281 3.33 6.23 -4.88
CA LEU A 281 3.42 7.20 -5.98
C LEU A 281 3.56 8.63 -5.46
N SER A 282 2.78 9.00 -4.44
CA SER A 282 2.87 10.30 -3.78
C SER A 282 4.27 10.60 -3.24
N ASP A 283 4.94 9.63 -2.61
CA ASP A 283 6.31 9.80 -2.10
C ASP A 283 7.30 10.00 -3.26
N MET A 284 7.15 9.24 -4.35
CA MET A 284 8.03 9.39 -5.52
C MET A 284 7.84 10.75 -6.21
N ILE A 285 6.61 11.22 -6.33
CA ILE A 285 6.30 12.56 -6.86
C ILE A 285 7.00 13.62 -6.01
N LEU A 286 6.80 13.61 -4.70
CA LEU A 286 7.34 14.62 -3.80
C LEU A 286 8.87 14.60 -3.74
N THR A 287 9.47 13.42 -3.58
CA THR A 287 10.94 13.32 -3.45
C THR A 287 11.66 13.63 -4.75
N THR A 288 11.11 13.24 -5.90
CA THR A 288 11.66 13.62 -7.21
C THR A 288 11.53 15.11 -7.46
N SER A 289 10.36 15.71 -7.17
CA SER A 289 10.13 17.14 -7.33
C SER A 289 11.03 17.98 -6.41
N ALA A 290 11.29 17.51 -5.18
CA ALA A 290 12.23 18.16 -4.27
C ALA A 290 13.65 18.18 -4.87
N LEU A 291 14.16 17.04 -5.36
CA LEU A 291 15.47 16.98 -6.00
C LEU A 291 15.57 17.86 -7.26
N LEU A 292 14.51 17.92 -8.08
CA LEU A 292 14.47 18.79 -9.25
C LEU A 292 14.59 20.28 -8.87
N GLN A 293 14.19 20.64 -7.65
CA GLN A 293 14.30 21.99 -7.09
C GLN A 293 15.56 22.19 -6.22
N ASN A 294 16.45 21.19 -6.16
CA ASN A 294 17.65 21.14 -5.31
C ASN A 294 17.32 21.15 -3.81
N ASP A 295 16.22 20.52 -3.42
CA ASP A 295 15.84 20.24 -2.03
C ASP A 295 16.05 18.77 -1.67
N LEU A 296 16.10 18.48 -0.36
CA LEU A 296 16.28 17.12 0.16
C LEU A 296 15.11 16.19 -0.25
N PRO A 297 15.36 14.95 -0.72
CA PRO A 297 14.31 13.99 -1.07
C PRO A 297 13.69 13.35 0.19
N ASN A 298 13.08 14.16 1.04
CA ASN A 298 12.39 13.73 2.26
C ASN A 298 11.20 14.64 2.56
N GLN A 299 10.51 14.38 3.68
CA GLN A 299 9.35 15.18 4.07
C GLN A 299 9.66 16.68 4.23
N ARG A 300 10.85 17.03 4.73
CA ARG A 300 11.24 18.42 4.92
C ARG A 300 11.45 19.13 3.58
N GLY A 301 12.22 18.53 2.67
CA GLY A 301 12.42 19.13 1.35
C GLY A 301 11.12 19.20 0.53
N ALA A 302 10.26 18.20 0.65
CA ALA A 302 8.91 18.26 0.08
C ALA A 302 8.07 19.41 0.66
N TRP A 303 8.25 19.72 1.95
CA TRP A 303 7.61 20.86 2.59
C TRP A 303 8.18 22.19 2.12
N ASP A 304 9.51 22.31 2.05
CA ASP A 304 10.21 23.56 1.75
C ASP A 304 10.15 23.90 0.24
N MET A 305 9.95 22.93 -0.68
CA MET A 305 9.91 23.16 -2.14
C MET A 305 8.79 24.12 -2.56
N ASP A 306 8.99 24.82 -3.67
CA ASP A 306 8.00 25.66 -4.33
C ASP A 306 6.91 24.80 -5.03
N LYS A 307 5.65 24.95 -4.61
CA LYS A 307 4.51 24.21 -5.13
C LYS A 307 4.10 24.63 -6.55
N GLN A 308 4.40 25.87 -6.96
CA GLN A 308 4.20 26.33 -8.35
C GLN A 308 5.20 25.63 -9.28
N LEU A 309 6.46 25.51 -8.85
CA LEU A 309 7.48 24.80 -9.61
C LEU A 309 7.20 23.30 -9.69
N LEU A 310 6.60 22.68 -8.65
CA LEU A 310 6.16 21.29 -8.71
C LEU A 310 5.21 21.07 -9.90
N VAL A 311 4.16 21.89 -10.01
CA VAL A 311 3.20 21.79 -11.12
C VAL A 311 3.81 22.16 -12.46
N LYS A 312 4.61 23.22 -12.51
CA LYS A 312 5.29 23.66 -13.75
C LYS A 312 6.23 22.58 -14.30
N ASN A 313 6.91 21.85 -13.43
CA ASN A 313 7.86 20.79 -13.79
C ASN A 313 7.22 19.41 -13.86
N TRP A 314 5.87 19.32 -13.83
CA TRP A 314 5.14 18.05 -13.79
C TRP A 314 5.56 17.11 -14.93
N ASP A 315 5.56 17.58 -16.17
CA ASP A 315 5.92 16.76 -17.33
C ASP A 315 7.38 16.24 -17.25
N THR A 316 8.27 17.04 -16.67
CA THR A 316 9.67 16.63 -16.46
C THR A 316 9.79 15.56 -15.41
N MET A 317 9.08 15.71 -14.30
CA MET A 317 9.01 14.73 -13.21
C MET A 317 8.34 13.42 -13.70
N GLU A 318 7.20 13.50 -14.38
CA GLU A 318 6.50 12.35 -14.98
C GLU A 318 7.42 11.57 -15.93
N ARG A 319 8.07 12.26 -16.88
CA ARG A 319 9.03 11.65 -17.79
C ARG A 319 10.20 10.99 -17.06
N GLY A 320 10.70 11.62 -16.00
CA GLY A 320 11.75 11.08 -15.16
C GLY A 320 11.34 9.80 -14.46
N LEU A 321 10.16 9.76 -13.86
CA LEU A 321 9.62 8.57 -13.20
C LEU A 321 9.36 7.42 -14.19
N CYS A 322 8.84 7.73 -15.38
CA CYS A 322 8.62 6.74 -16.43
C CYS A 322 9.94 6.09 -16.87
N ARG A 323 10.96 6.90 -17.16
CA ARG A 323 12.29 6.41 -17.55
C ARG A 323 12.99 5.65 -16.43
N MET A 324 12.83 6.09 -15.18
CA MET A 324 13.34 5.37 -14.01
C MET A 324 12.72 3.97 -13.92
N ALA A 325 11.41 3.84 -14.13
CA ALA A 325 10.73 2.55 -14.11
C ALA A 325 11.25 1.62 -15.24
N ASP A 326 11.39 2.13 -16.46
CA ASP A 326 11.96 1.38 -17.57
C ASP A 326 13.43 0.97 -17.33
N PHE A 327 14.22 1.88 -16.78
CA PHE A 327 15.60 1.62 -16.42
C PHE A 327 15.72 0.50 -15.38
N LEU A 328 14.96 0.58 -14.29
CA LEU A 328 14.95 -0.45 -13.25
C LEU A 328 14.51 -1.81 -13.78
N LYS A 329 13.48 -1.84 -14.63
CA LYS A 329 13.00 -3.06 -15.29
C LYS A 329 14.11 -3.70 -16.14
N ASN A 330 14.88 -2.89 -16.89
CA ASN A 330 16.02 -3.36 -17.68
C ASN A 330 17.18 -3.86 -16.80
N GLU A 331 17.33 -3.31 -15.60
CA GLU A 331 18.30 -3.80 -14.62
C GLU A 331 17.78 -4.97 -13.75
N GLY A 332 16.63 -5.56 -14.08
CA GLY A 332 16.08 -6.73 -13.39
C GLY A 332 15.39 -6.42 -12.06
N ILE A 333 15.11 -5.15 -11.78
CA ILE A 333 14.36 -4.72 -10.60
C ILE A 333 12.91 -4.54 -11.03
N TYR A 334 12.00 -5.37 -10.52
CA TYR A 334 10.63 -5.43 -11.02
C TYR A 334 9.57 -4.87 -10.07
N ASP A 335 9.87 -4.77 -8.78
CA ASP A 335 8.91 -4.31 -7.76
C ASP A 335 9.57 -3.87 -6.45
N ARG A 336 8.75 -3.25 -5.59
CA ARG A 336 9.12 -2.76 -4.25
C ARG A 336 9.64 -3.87 -3.32
N GLN A 337 9.14 -5.09 -3.44
CA GLN A 337 9.50 -6.17 -2.49
C GLN A 337 10.95 -6.64 -2.69
N ARG A 338 11.46 -6.51 -3.92
CA ARG A 338 12.81 -6.93 -4.33
C ARG A 338 13.76 -5.77 -4.55
N LEU A 339 13.26 -4.53 -4.49
CA LEU A 339 14.10 -3.33 -4.53
C LEU A 339 14.95 -3.24 -3.23
N PRO A 340 16.28 -3.21 -3.33
CA PRO A 340 17.16 -3.13 -2.16
C PRO A 340 16.95 -1.86 -1.33
N THR A 341 16.94 -0.69 -1.97
CA THR A 341 16.65 0.59 -1.33
C THR A 341 15.85 1.50 -2.25
N ASN A 342 14.88 2.22 -1.69
CA ASN A 342 14.09 3.21 -2.42
C ASN A 342 14.80 4.56 -2.58
N ALA A 343 15.94 4.77 -1.89
CA ALA A 343 16.70 6.02 -1.95
C ALA A 343 17.17 6.37 -3.38
N VAL A 344 17.39 5.35 -4.23
CA VAL A 344 17.81 5.53 -5.62
C VAL A 344 16.71 6.05 -6.55
N LEU A 345 15.43 5.87 -6.21
CA LEU A 345 14.31 6.16 -7.11
C LEU A 345 14.25 7.63 -7.50
N ALA A 346 14.21 8.52 -6.51
CA ALA A 346 14.15 9.95 -6.75
C ALA A 346 15.40 10.47 -7.46
N VAL A 347 16.59 9.94 -7.11
CA VAL A 347 17.86 10.32 -7.74
C VAL A 347 17.85 9.99 -9.23
N ILE A 348 17.52 8.75 -9.59
CA ILE A 348 17.49 8.32 -10.98
C ILE A 348 16.41 9.08 -11.76
N ALA A 349 15.20 9.21 -11.20
CA ALA A 349 14.10 9.93 -11.84
C ALA A 349 14.47 11.40 -12.10
N ALA A 350 15.03 12.10 -11.12
CA ALA A 350 15.42 13.49 -11.26
C ALA A 350 16.57 13.70 -12.26
N LEU A 351 17.55 12.77 -12.32
CA LEU A 351 18.66 12.85 -13.27
C LEU A 351 18.20 12.69 -14.74
N TYR A 352 17.12 11.98 -14.98
CA TYR A 352 16.54 11.86 -16.32
C TYR A 352 16.00 13.21 -16.88
N ALA A 353 15.87 14.25 -16.06
CA ALA A 353 15.58 15.59 -16.54
C ALA A 353 16.72 16.16 -17.43
N ASP A 354 17.96 15.79 -17.12
CA ASP A 354 19.18 16.29 -17.79
C ASP A 354 19.74 15.29 -18.83
N ILE A 355 19.23 14.04 -18.88
CA ILE A 355 19.66 13.00 -19.81
C ILE A 355 18.86 13.11 -21.13
N PRO A 356 19.53 13.18 -22.30
CA PRO A 356 18.86 13.30 -23.60
C PRO A 356 18.00 12.04 -23.94
N ASP A 357 17.09 12.21 -24.92
CA ASP A 357 16.18 11.14 -25.33
C ASP A 357 16.85 10.03 -26.13
N SER A 358 17.99 10.32 -26.79
CA SER A 358 18.70 9.41 -27.67
C SER A 358 20.18 9.81 -27.87
N GLY A 359 20.92 8.95 -28.56
CA GLY A 359 22.31 9.17 -28.95
C GLY A 359 23.33 8.66 -27.94
N ASP A 360 24.61 8.81 -28.28
CA ASP A 360 25.74 8.26 -27.49
C ASP A 360 25.79 8.84 -26.06
N LYS A 361 25.47 10.12 -25.92
CA LYS A 361 25.41 10.77 -24.61
C LYS A 361 24.43 10.07 -23.66
N ARG A 362 23.23 9.71 -24.16
CA ARG A 362 22.27 8.94 -23.37
C ARG A 362 22.88 7.63 -22.90
N GLY A 363 23.54 6.88 -23.80
CA GLY A 363 24.17 5.61 -23.44
C GLY A 363 25.22 5.76 -22.35
N GLN A 364 26.05 6.82 -22.43
CA GLN A 364 27.05 7.13 -21.41
C GLN A 364 26.43 7.50 -20.07
N ASP A 365 25.40 8.33 -20.09
CA ASP A 365 24.70 8.75 -18.86
C ASP A 365 23.94 7.58 -18.21
N GLU A 366 23.29 6.70 -18.99
CA GLU A 366 22.64 5.48 -18.47
C GLU A 366 23.67 4.48 -17.90
N LEU A 367 24.88 4.44 -18.46
CA LEU A 367 25.97 3.65 -17.89
C LEU A 367 26.40 4.19 -16.51
N LEU A 368 26.45 5.52 -16.35
CA LEU A 368 26.70 6.16 -15.06
C LEU A 368 25.59 5.83 -14.06
N LEU A 369 24.30 5.89 -14.47
CA LEU A 369 23.17 5.50 -13.63
C LEU A 369 23.23 4.02 -13.21
N LYS A 370 23.65 3.13 -14.11
CA LYS A 370 23.85 1.71 -13.81
C LYS A 370 24.94 1.52 -12.75
N ARG A 371 26.09 2.17 -12.93
CA ARG A 371 27.17 2.15 -11.95
C ARG A 371 26.69 2.65 -10.58
N TYR A 372 25.95 3.77 -10.56
CA TYR A 372 25.36 4.33 -9.35
C TYR A 372 24.39 3.33 -8.68
N LEU A 373 23.47 2.73 -9.44
CA LEU A 373 22.48 1.78 -8.92
C LEU A 373 23.13 0.61 -8.20
N TRP A 374 24.12 -0.04 -8.85
CA TRP A 374 24.77 -1.22 -8.29
C TRP A 374 25.68 -0.87 -7.10
N HIS A 375 26.32 0.30 -7.08
CA HIS A 375 27.01 0.79 -5.89
C HIS A 375 26.04 1.04 -4.73
N ALA A 376 24.89 1.64 -5.00
CA ALA A 376 23.88 1.90 -3.99
C ALA A 376 23.36 0.61 -3.32
N PHE A 377 23.38 -0.50 -4.04
CA PHE A 377 22.94 -1.80 -3.54
C PHE A 377 24.01 -2.57 -2.79
N PHE A 378 25.29 -2.35 -3.09
CA PHE A 378 26.42 -3.11 -2.56
C PHE A 378 27.42 -2.27 -1.78
N THR A 379 26.96 -1.14 -1.23
CA THR A 379 27.70 -0.34 -0.23
C THR A 379 26.81 -0.10 0.99
N ASP A 380 27.36 0.47 2.04
CA ASP A 380 26.64 0.89 3.24
C ASP A 380 26.02 2.30 3.12
N ARG A 381 26.19 2.98 1.97
CA ARG A 381 25.84 4.38 1.73
C ARG A 381 24.42 4.76 2.16
N TYR A 382 23.46 3.88 1.95
CA TYR A 382 22.04 4.14 2.21
C TYR A 382 21.48 3.43 3.44
N GLU A 383 22.32 2.84 4.27
CA GLU A 383 21.89 2.23 5.53
C GLU A 383 21.46 3.29 6.57
N ASN A 384 22.11 4.48 6.54
CA ASN A 384 21.80 5.60 7.40
C ASN A 384 21.72 6.90 6.60
N SER A 385 20.94 7.88 7.09
CA SER A 385 20.84 9.23 6.49
C SER A 385 20.56 9.24 4.99
N ALA A 386 19.79 8.25 4.49
CA ALA A 386 19.59 7.97 3.07
C ALA A 386 19.20 9.22 2.23
N ALA A 387 18.34 10.10 2.77
CA ALA A 387 17.91 11.30 2.06
C ALA A 387 19.05 12.33 1.83
N SER A 388 19.89 12.55 2.85
CA SER A 388 21.04 13.46 2.74
C SER A 388 22.08 12.91 1.78
N HIS A 389 22.31 11.58 1.84
CA HIS A 389 23.23 10.91 0.93
C HIS A 389 22.70 10.94 -0.52
N ALA A 390 21.41 10.67 -0.73
CA ALA A 390 20.77 10.76 -2.04
C ALA A 390 20.88 12.17 -2.64
N TYR A 391 20.71 13.21 -1.83
CA TYR A 391 20.87 14.59 -2.25
C TYR A 391 22.29 14.92 -2.71
N THR A 392 23.32 14.52 -1.94
CA THR A 392 24.72 14.78 -2.29
C THR A 392 25.17 13.98 -3.52
N ASP A 393 24.73 12.71 -3.63
CA ASP A 393 25.02 11.87 -4.77
C ASP A 393 24.32 12.38 -6.05
N PHE A 394 23.05 12.82 -5.94
CA PHE A 394 22.34 13.50 -7.03
C PHE A 394 23.10 14.71 -7.55
N GLY A 395 23.55 15.59 -6.63
CA GLY A 395 24.32 16.79 -7.01
C GLY A 395 25.63 16.46 -7.73
N GLY A 396 26.34 15.43 -7.29
CA GLY A 396 27.56 14.95 -7.93
C GLY A 396 27.32 14.33 -9.30
N LEU A 397 26.35 13.43 -9.43
CA LEU A 397 25.97 12.78 -10.69
C LEU A 397 25.46 13.79 -11.71
N LYS A 398 24.64 14.75 -11.27
CA LYS A 398 24.14 15.84 -12.13
C LYS A 398 25.28 16.67 -12.73
N LYS A 399 26.30 17.00 -11.94
CA LYS A 399 27.49 17.71 -12.43
C LYS A 399 28.22 16.93 -13.53
N ILE A 400 28.35 15.61 -13.40
CA ILE A 400 28.93 14.76 -14.46
C ILE A 400 28.09 14.82 -15.72
N ILE A 401 26.78 14.60 -15.60
CA ILE A 401 25.84 14.55 -16.73
C ILE A 401 25.81 15.90 -17.48
N THR A 402 25.84 17.00 -16.74
CA THR A 402 25.75 18.35 -17.33
C THR A 402 27.12 18.96 -17.71
N GLY A 403 28.21 18.22 -17.52
CA GLY A 403 29.55 18.71 -17.85
C GLY A 403 30.07 19.77 -16.88
N GLY A 404 29.70 19.67 -15.61
CA GLY A 404 30.17 20.56 -14.54
C GLY A 404 31.68 20.48 -14.31
N VAL A 405 32.25 21.56 -13.81
CA VAL A 405 33.67 21.65 -13.47
C VAL A 405 33.87 21.96 -11.99
N LYS A 406 35.01 21.59 -11.46
CA LYS A 406 35.48 21.91 -10.11
C LYS A 406 35.96 23.34 -10.01
N ASP A 407 36.21 23.84 -8.80
CA ASP A 407 36.74 25.17 -8.54
C ASP A 407 38.13 25.40 -9.20
N ASN A 408 38.90 24.32 -9.40
CA ASN A 408 40.18 24.34 -10.09
C ASN A 408 40.08 24.28 -11.63
N GLY A 409 38.86 24.24 -12.19
CA GLY A 409 38.59 24.15 -13.64
C GLY A 409 38.65 22.76 -14.24
N GLU A 410 38.95 21.71 -13.44
CA GLU A 410 38.93 20.33 -13.93
C GLU A 410 37.49 19.81 -14.06
N PRO A 411 37.20 18.89 -15.03
CA PRO A 411 35.90 18.25 -15.13
C PRO A 411 35.54 17.51 -13.85
N PHE A 412 34.26 17.55 -13.47
CA PHE A 412 33.74 16.74 -12.38
C PHE A 412 33.66 15.27 -12.83
N GLY A 413 34.26 14.38 -12.07
CA GLY A 413 34.41 12.98 -12.44
C GLY A 413 33.77 12.02 -11.43
N ILE A 414 33.76 10.71 -11.75
CA ILE A 414 33.18 9.66 -10.91
C ILE A 414 33.78 9.67 -9.50
N ALA A 415 35.11 9.84 -9.38
CA ALA A 415 35.82 9.88 -8.11
C ALA A 415 35.45 11.09 -7.22
N ASP A 416 34.69 12.04 -7.74
CA ASP A 416 34.24 13.21 -6.98
C ASP A 416 32.83 13.01 -6.37
N VAL A 417 32.12 11.96 -6.76
CA VAL A 417 30.79 11.63 -6.21
C VAL A 417 30.95 10.81 -4.94
N PRO A 418 30.34 11.21 -3.81
CA PRO A 418 30.59 10.58 -2.52
C PRO A 418 30.39 9.07 -2.49
N ILE A 419 29.35 8.54 -3.15
CA ILE A 419 29.10 7.09 -3.19
C ILE A 419 30.26 6.28 -3.79
N PHE A 420 30.97 6.82 -4.77
CA PHE A 420 32.12 6.15 -5.39
C PHE A 420 33.45 6.43 -4.67
N LYS A 421 33.52 7.56 -3.98
CA LYS A 421 34.75 8.03 -3.29
C LYS A 421 34.91 7.45 -1.89
N GLU A 422 33.82 7.43 -1.14
CA GLU A 422 33.83 7.22 0.32
C GLU A 422 33.32 5.82 0.72
N HIS A 423 32.64 5.11 -0.21
CA HIS A 423 32.01 3.83 0.08
C HIS A 423 32.49 2.76 -0.89
N THR A 424 33.26 1.82 -0.36
CA THR A 424 33.73 0.65 -1.13
C THR A 424 32.61 -0.38 -1.29
N LEU A 425 32.66 -1.13 -2.39
CA LEU A 425 31.80 -2.28 -2.56
C LEU A 425 32.09 -3.32 -1.44
N VAL A 426 31.04 -3.97 -0.97
CA VAL A 426 31.16 -5.05 0.02
C VAL A 426 32.00 -6.19 -0.51
N GLU A 427 32.74 -6.84 0.36
CA GLU A 427 33.53 -8.05 0.05
C GLU A 427 32.67 -9.33 0.22
N ALA A 428 33.15 -10.44 -0.30
CA ALA A 428 32.42 -11.71 -0.28
C ALA A 428 32.06 -12.15 1.16
N GLU A 429 32.96 -11.95 2.11
CA GLU A 429 32.79 -12.29 3.52
C GLU A 429 31.62 -11.56 4.18
N GLU A 430 31.37 -10.32 3.76
CA GLU A 430 30.25 -9.50 4.29
C GLU A 430 28.89 -10.04 3.83
N LEU A 431 28.83 -10.73 2.68
CA LEU A 431 27.60 -11.34 2.19
C LEU A 431 27.21 -12.61 2.95
N LEU A 432 28.14 -13.25 3.65
CA LEU A 432 27.87 -14.50 4.41
C LEU A 432 26.82 -14.29 5.51
N THR A 433 26.67 -13.07 6.01
CA THR A 433 25.71 -12.70 7.05
C THR A 433 24.50 -11.92 6.51
N ALA A 434 24.41 -11.73 5.20
CA ALA A 434 23.30 -11.00 4.59
C ALA A 434 21.96 -11.68 4.87
N ASP A 435 21.03 -10.92 5.44
CA ASP A 435 19.71 -11.38 5.85
C ASP A 435 18.85 -11.89 4.70
N TRP A 436 17.84 -12.69 5.05
CA TRP A 436 16.85 -13.19 4.12
C TRP A 436 16.15 -12.07 3.33
N PRO A 437 16.03 -12.15 1.99
CA PRO A 437 15.57 -11.03 1.15
C PRO A 437 14.15 -10.53 1.43
N LYS A 438 13.30 -11.33 2.10
CA LYS A 438 11.98 -10.87 2.56
C LYS A 438 12.05 -9.80 3.65
N ARG A 439 13.14 -9.77 4.41
CA ARG A 439 13.38 -8.73 5.42
C ARG A 439 13.80 -7.43 4.72
N ALA A 440 13.63 -6.31 5.40
CA ALA A 440 14.02 -5.00 4.86
C ALA A 440 15.55 -4.80 4.96
N SER A 441 16.32 -5.71 4.35
CA SER A 441 17.79 -5.68 4.29
C SER A 441 18.23 -5.28 2.88
N ILE A 442 19.03 -4.23 2.77
CA ILE A 442 19.56 -3.77 1.48
C ILE A 442 20.40 -4.90 0.85
N ARG A 443 21.39 -5.43 1.60
CA ARG A 443 22.29 -6.49 1.12
C ARG A 443 21.56 -7.77 0.75
N GLY A 444 20.58 -8.18 1.58
CA GLY A 444 19.79 -9.38 1.29
C GLY A 444 19.03 -9.30 -0.01
N ARG A 445 18.39 -8.16 -0.27
CA ARG A 445 17.67 -7.91 -1.54
C ARG A 445 18.63 -7.69 -2.70
N ALA A 446 19.80 -7.10 -2.47
CA ALA A 446 20.81 -6.88 -3.50
C ALA A 446 21.32 -8.19 -4.12
N VAL A 447 21.63 -9.20 -3.30
CA VAL A 447 21.99 -10.54 -3.78
C VAL A 447 20.92 -11.10 -4.70
N LEU A 448 19.65 -10.95 -4.33
CA LEU A 448 18.53 -11.40 -5.16
C LEU A 448 18.38 -10.58 -6.44
N ALA A 449 18.62 -9.28 -6.38
CA ALA A 449 18.57 -8.38 -7.54
C ALA A 449 19.56 -8.79 -8.63
N VAL A 450 20.78 -9.22 -8.26
CA VAL A 450 21.77 -9.74 -9.23
C VAL A 450 21.22 -10.98 -9.96
N THR A 451 20.60 -11.94 -9.24
CA THR A 451 19.99 -13.12 -9.87
C THR A 451 18.87 -12.75 -10.82
N CYS A 452 18.04 -11.77 -10.45
CA CYS A 452 16.97 -11.24 -11.32
C CYS A 452 17.55 -10.60 -12.59
N ARG A 453 18.63 -9.83 -12.45
CA ARG A 453 19.33 -9.17 -13.58
C ARG A 453 19.90 -10.17 -14.57
N LEU A 454 20.42 -11.28 -14.10
CA LEU A 454 20.96 -12.36 -14.92
C LEU A 454 19.86 -13.21 -15.59
N GLY A 455 18.60 -13.01 -15.21
CA GLY A 455 17.47 -13.70 -15.81
C GLY A 455 17.32 -15.13 -15.32
N ALA A 456 17.37 -15.30 -14.01
CA ALA A 456 17.23 -16.58 -13.32
C ALA A 456 16.12 -17.49 -13.89
N LEU A 457 16.42 -18.76 -14.06
CA LEU A 457 15.52 -19.77 -14.62
C LEU A 457 14.92 -20.62 -13.50
N ASP A 458 13.63 -20.96 -13.60
CA ASP A 458 13.01 -21.91 -12.68
C ASP A 458 13.71 -23.29 -12.76
N PHE A 459 14.07 -23.89 -11.62
CA PHE A 459 14.86 -25.12 -11.57
C PHE A 459 14.20 -26.31 -12.28
N SER A 460 12.87 -26.35 -12.33
CA SER A 460 12.11 -27.44 -12.92
C SER A 460 11.72 -27.15 -14.37
N THR A 461 11.07 -26.00 -14.59
CA THR A 461 10.47 -25.65 -15.88
C THR A 461 11.40 -24.92 -16.82
N GLY A 462 12.48 -24.32 -16.30
CA GLY A 462 13.34 -23.41 -17.06
C GLY A 462 12.67 -22.08 -17.43
N GLY A 463 11.48 -21.81 -16.87
CA GLY A 463 10.77 -20.55 -17.10
C GLY A 463 11.56 -19.37 -16.56
N ARG A 464 11.85 -18.38 -17.41
CA ARG A 464 12.63 -17.19 -17.04
C ARG A 464 11.87 -16.33 -16.03
N LEU A 465 12.62 -15.74 -15.10
CA LEU A 465 12.12 -14.75 -14.18
C LEU A 465 12.10 -13.39 -14.87
N ASP A 466 10.92 -12.77 -14.90
CA ASP A 466 10.67 -11.45 -15.50
C ASP A 466 9.55 -10.70 -14.75
N VAL A 467 9.21 -9.51 -15.22
CA VAL A 467 8.18 -8.65 -14.65
C VAL A 467 6.79 -9.31 -14.53
N ASN A 468 6.44 -10.25 -15.42
CA ASN A 468 5.14 -10.93 -15.45
C ASN A 468 5.09 -12.17 -14.55
N THR A 469 6.25 -12.71 -14.22
CA THR A 469 6.39 -13.97 -13.47
C THR A 469 6.83 -13.75 -12.03
N ILE A 470 7.42 -12.58 -11.71
CA ILE A 470 8.03 -12.28 -10.40
C ILE A 470 7.08 -12.44 -9.22
N GLU A 471 5.82 -12.04 -9.36
CA GLU A 471 4.81 -12.12 -8.30
C GLU A 471 4.43 -13.56 -7.94
N LYS A 472 4.60 -14.50 -8.90
CA LYS A 472 4.31 -15.93 -8.75
C LYS A 472 5.52 -16.73 -8.28
N ARG A 473 6.61 -16.06 -7.90
CA ARG A 473 7.85 -16.72 -7.44
C ARG A 473 7.89 -16.78 -5.92
N HIS A 474 8.36 -17.91 -5.43
CA HIS A 474 8.57 -18.19 -4.02
C HIS A 474 10.04 -18.06 -3.65
N TYR A 475 10.29 -17.52 -2.46
CA TYR A 475 11.62 -17.50 -1.86
C TYR A 475 11.95 -18.90 -1.36
N HIS A 476 12.78 -19.61 -2.06
CA HIS A 476 13.16 -21.00 -1.81
C HIS A 476 14.51 -21.05 -1.08
N HIS A 477 14.60 -21.91 -0.06
CA HIS A 477 15.86 -22.26 0.58
C HIS A 477 16.58 -23.31 -0.28
N ILE A 478 17.76 -22.95 -0.82
CA ILE A 478 18.57 -23.85 -1.67
C ILE A 478 19.01 -25.07 -0.85
N TYR A 479 19.57 -24.84 0.35
CA TYR A 479 19.66 -25.85 1.39
C TYR A 479 18.39 -25.76 2.26
N PRO A 480 17.55 -26.82 2.30
CA PRO A 480 16.26 -26.78 2.97
C PRO A 480 16.35 -26.41 4.46
N ASP A 481 15.44 -25.53 4.91
CA ASP A 481 15.35 -25.07 6.29
C ASP A 481 15.26 -26.25 7.27
N ALA A 482 14.46 -27.27 6.97
CA ALA A 482 14.30 -28.44 7.81
C ALA A 482 15.62 -29.21 8.00
N LEU A 483 16.45 -29.31 6.95
CA LEU A 483 17.74 -29.99 6.99
C LEU A 483 18.75 -29.22 7.87
N LEU A 484 18.84 -27.90 7.67
CA LEU A 484 19.79 -27.06 8.42
C LEU A 484 19.38 -26.91 9.90
N LYS A 485 18.08 -26.89 10.19
CA LYS A 485 17.54 -26.81 11.53
C LYS A 485 17.86 -28.03 12.38
N GLU A 486 17.91 -29.23 11.79
CA GLU A 486 18.34 -30.45 12.49
C GLU A 486 19.79 -30.34 13.00
N ALA A 487 20.62 -29.53 12.37
CA ALA A 487 22.01 -29.26 12.74
C ALA A 487 22.21 -27.91 13.46
N GLU A 488 21.13 -27.24 13.89
CA GLU A 488 21.15 -25.92 14.53
C GLU A 488 21.83 -24.81 13.69
N ILE A 489 21.77 -24.94 12.35
CA ILE A 489 22.34 -23.98 11.40
C ILE A 489 21.26 -23.01 10.94
N THR A 490 21.56 -21.71 10.91
CA THR A 490 20.61 -20.70 10.38
C THR A 490 20.47 -20.83 8.86
N SER A 491 19.23 -20.96 8.37
CA SER A 491 18.90 -21.11 6.95
C SER A 491 18.52 -19.80 6.27
N PHE A 492 18.10 -18.78 7.03
CA PHE A 492 17.53 -17.51 6.55
C PHE A 492 18.61 -16.51 6.13
N LEU A 493 19.49 -16.92 5.22
CA LEU A 493 20.53 -16.10 4.61
C LEU A 493 20.23 -15.82 3.14
N ALA A 494 20.60 -14.65 2.66
CA ALA A 494 20.38 -14.24 1.25
C ALA A 494 21.07 -15.21 0.28
N LEU A 495 22.27 -15.64 0.60
CA LEU A 495 23.02 -16.62 -0.19
C LEU A 495 22.40 -18.03 -0.18
N ASN A 496 21.44 -18.32 0.68
CA ASN A 496 20.66 -19.55 0.66
C ASN A 496 19.30 -19.39 -0.04
N CYS A 497 19.06 -18.27 -0.73
CA CYS A 497 17.79 -17.95 -1.36
C CYS A 497 17.82 -18.04 -2.88
N ALA A 498 16.77 -18.61 -3.46
CA ALA A 498 16.47 -18.56 -4.91
C ALA A 498 14.99 -18.26 -5.13
N LEU A 499 14.64 -17.60 -6.25
CA LEU A 499 13.26 -17.34 -6.66
C LEU A 499 12.82 -18.39 -7.68
N ILE A 500 11.96 -19.31 -7.27
CA ILE A 500 11.42 -20.39 -8.11
C ILE A 500 9.90 -20.42 -8.07
N SER A 501 9.26 -21.17 -8.97
CA SER A 501 7.82 -21.33 -8.97
C SER A 501 7.34 -22.16 -7.78
N ASP A 502 6.07 -21.95 -7.36
CA ASP A 502 5.44 -22.71 -6.29
C ASP A 502 5.50 -24.23 -6.53
N LYS A 503 5.18 -24.66 -7.76
CA LYS A 503 5.23 -26.07 -8.14
C LYS A 503 6.62 -26.68 -7.96
N THR A 504 7.66 -25.94 -8.35
CA THR A 504 9.05 -26.38 -8.18
C THR A 504 9.44 -26.44 -6.71
N ASN A 505 9.06 -25.43 -5.94
CA ASN A 505 9.29 -25.37 -4.50
C ASN A 505 8.67 -26.56 -3.75
N ILE A 506 7.41 -26.89 -4.04
CA ILE A 506 6.71 -28.05 -3.47
C ILE A 506 7.38 -29.36 -3.88
N ALA A 507 7.78 -29.49 -5.13
CA ALA A 507 8.40 -30.72 -5.66
C ALA A 507 9.79 -31.01 -5.07
N ILE A 508 10.55 -29.98 -4.70
CA ILE A 508 11.83 -30.12 -4.00
C ILE A 508 11.59 -30.52 -2.54
N GLY A 509 10.69 -29.80 -1.84
CA GLY A 509 10.31 -30.10 -0.47
C GLY A 509 11.50 -30.07 0.50
N ARG A 510 11.75 -31.21 1.19
CA ARG A 510 12.81 -31.36 2.21
C ARG A 510 14.06 -32.12 1.71
N LYS A 511 14.11 -32.43 0.43
CA LYS A 511 15.21 -33.21 -0.14
C LYS A 511 16.52 -32.46 0.00
N ASP A 512 17.59 -33.21 0.34
CA ASP A 512 18.92 -32.61 0.30
C ASP A 512 19.29 -32.17 -1.13
N PRO A 513 20.24 -31.22 -1.30
CA PRO A 513 20.57 -30.68 -2.60
C PRO A 513 20.97 -31.75 -3.62
N LEU A 514 21.79 -32.74 -3.21
CA LEU A 514 22.21 -33.83 -4.09
C LEU A 514 21.04 -34.71 -4.53
N GLU A 515 20.10 -34.97 -3.64
CA GLU A 515 18.89 -35.74 -3.92
C GLU A 515 17.99 -35.04 -4.94
N TYR A 516 17.69 -33.79 -4.75
CA TYR A 516 16.82 -33.08 -5.71
C TYR A 516 17.51 -32.83 -7.05
N MET A 517 18.84 -32.64 -7.08
CA MET A 517 19.59 -32.58 -8.33
C MET A 517 19.50 -33.91 -9.10
N LYS A 518 19.74 -35.05 -8.44
CA LYS A 518 19.60 -36.39 -9.04
C LYS A 518 18.18 -36.62 -9.57
N ASP A 519 17.16 -36.17 -8.86
CA ASP A 519 15.79 -36.25 -9.36
C ASP A 519 15.57 -35.41 -10.61
N ARG A 520 16.15 -34.21 -10.70
CA ARG A 520 16.08 -33.38 -11.91
C ARG A 520 16.82 -34.00 -13.09
N TYR A 521 17.97 -34.60 -12.88
CA TYR A 521 18.71 -35.32 -13.95
C TYR A 521 17.92 -36.47 -14.57
N LYS A 522 16.95 -37.05 -13.84
CA LYS A 522 16.03 -38.06 -14.41
C LYS A 522 15.04 -37.48 -15.42
N TRP A 523 14.73 -36.18 -15.32
CA TRP A 523 13.72 -35.51 -16.14
C TRP A 523 14.32 -34.76 -17.34
N THR A 524 15.59 -34.34 -17.26
CA THR A 524 16.29 -33.61 -18.30
C THR A 524 17.81 -33.85 -18.19
N SER A 525 18.58 -33.34 -19.14
CA SER A 525 20.04 -33.50 -19.10
C SER A 525 20.68 -32.73 -17.95
N GLU A 526 21.79 -33.25 -17.45
CA GLU A 526 22.61 -32.60 -16.43
C GLU A 526 23.01 -31.18 -16.86
N ALA A 527 23.39 -30.98 -18.12
CA ALA A 527 23.74 -29.67 -18.66
C ALA A 527 22.61 -28.62 -18.47
N ILE A 528 21.35 -29.00 -18.75
CA ILE A 528 20.19 -28.12 -18.59
C ILE A 528 19.93 -27.80 -17.11
N VAL A 529 20.05 -28.79 -16.22
CA VAL A 529 19.88 -28.55 -14.77
C VAL A 529 20.95 -27.61 -14.28
N ASN A 530 22.20 -27.81 -14.65
CA ASN A 530 23.33 -26.98 -14.26
C ASN A 530 23.20 -25.55 -14.82
N GLU A 531 22.72 -25.36 -16.06
CA GLU A 531 22.39 -24.06 -16.62
C GLU A 531 21.34 -23.31 -15.76
N ARG A 532 20.27 -24.00 -15.34
CA ARG A 532 19.24 -23.42 -14.50
C ARG A 532 19.75 -23.01 -13.12
N LEU A 533 20.60 -23.85 -12.50
CA LEU A 533 21.24 -23.53 -11.21
C LEU A 533 22.22 -22.37 -11.34
N ASN A 534 23.08 -22.41 -12.38
CA ASN A 534 24.06 -21.35 -12.65
C ASN A 534 23.38 -19.99 -12.91
N SER A 535 22.17 -19.98 -13.51
CA SER A 535 21.39 -18.73 -13.70
C SER A 535 21.00 -18.03 -12.39
N HIS A 536 21.11 -18.74 -11.27
CA HIS A 536 20.96 -18.20 -9.91
C HIS A 536 22.30 -18.00 -9.19
N MET A 537 23.43 -18.09 -9.91
CA MET A 537 24.78 -18.05 -9.32
C MET A 537 24.98 -19.12 -8.24
N ILE A 538 24.41 -20.29 -8.44
CA ILE A 538 24.54 -21.42 -7.54
C ILE A 538 25.77 -22.22 -7.95
N PRO A 539 26.77 -22.38 -7.07
CA PRO A 539 27.94 -23.20 -7.34
C PRO A 539 27.56 -24.66 -7.31
N VAL A 540 27.39 -25.24 -8.51
CA VAL A 540 26.93 -26.64 -8.69
C VAL A 540 27.84 -27.66 -8.02
N PRO A 541 29.19 -27.57 -8.09
CA PRO A 541 30.06 -28.50 -7.40
C PRO A 541 29.85 -28.54 -5.87
N GLU A 542 29.74 -27.38 -5.22
CA GLU A 542 29.52 -27.27 -3.78
C GLU A 542 28.10 -27.69 -3.40
N LEU A 543 27.12 -27.42 -4.27
CA LEU A 543 25.74 -27.87 -4.08
C LEU A 543 25.60 -29.38 -4.19
N ALA A 544 26.41 -30.02 -5.02
CA ALA A 544 26.42 -31.47 -5.22
C ALA A 544 26.97 -32.26 -4.03
N ASN A 545 27.50 -31.60 -2.98
CA ASN A 545 27.77 -32.23 -1.71
C ASN A 545 26.44 -32.67 -1.07
N GLY A 546 26.45 -33.86 -0.46
CA GLY A 546 25.24 -34.46 0.08
C GLY A 546 25.56 -35.78 0.75
N GLY A 547 24.56 -36.69 0.80
CA GLY A 547 24.76 -38.01 1.38
C GLY A 547 24.84 -37.96 2.90
N TYR A 548 23.87 -37.30 3.49
CA TYR A 548 23.75 -37.18 4.94
C TYR A 548 23.02 -38.35 5.58
N GLU A 549 22.40 -39.23 4.76
CA GLU A 549 21.73 -40.44 5.23
C GLU A 549 22.74 -41.46 5.80
N GLY A 550 22.36 -42.12 6.91
CA GLY A 550 23.16 -43.15 7.55
C GLY A 550 24.32 -42.62 8.41
N LEU A 551 24.51 -41.33 8.51
CA LEU A 551 25.46 -40.71 9.44
C LEU A 551 24.85 -40.58 10.85
N SER A 552 25.68 -40.65 11.89
CA SER A 552 25.27 -40.22 13.25
C SER A 552 24.91 -38.74 13.24
N ASP A 553 24.04 -38.29 14.15
CA ASP A 553 23.60 -36.88 14.23
C ASP A 553 24.78 -35.91 14.32
N GLU A 554 25.82 -36.25 15.12
CA GLU A 554 27.02 -35.44 15.23
C GLU A 554 27.83 -35.38 13.93
N ALA A 555 28.06 -36.51 13.28
CA ALA A 555 28.77 -36.58 11.99
C ALA A 555 28.01 -35.87 10.88
N LYS A 556 26.67 -36.01 10.86
CA LYS A 556 25.77 -35.29 9.96
C LYS A 556 25.88 -33.79 10.14
N SER A 557 25.79 -33.30 11.38
CA SER A 557 25.87 -31.87 11.70
C SER A 557 27.20 -31.26 11.27
N ILE A 558 28.32 -31.92 11.59
CA ILE A 558 29.66 -31.46 11.19
C ILE A 558 29.80 -31.38 9.67
N LYS A 559 29.39 -32.47 8.97
CA LYS A 559 29.48 -32.52 7.52
C LYS A 559 28.60 -31.48 6.86
N LEU A 560 27.34 -31.36 7.30
CA LEU A 560 26.37 -30.42 6.74
C LEU A 560 26.82 -28.97 6.92
N LYS A 561 27.36 -28.63 8.10
CA LYS A 561 27.91 -27.30 8.35
C LYS A 561 29.06 -26.98 7.39
N LYS A 562 30.00 -27.90 7.27
CA LYS A 562 31.15 -27.75 6.35
C LYS A 562 30.71 -27.53 4.90
N ASP A 563 29.77 -28.36 4.42
CA ASP A 563 29.28 -28.31 3.04
C ASP A 563 28.48 -27.00 2.79
N PHE A 564 27.67 -26.58 3.77
CA PHE A 564 26.90 -25.35 3.68
C PHE A 564 27.79 -24.10 3.70
N ASP A 565 28.79 -24.05 4.61
CA ASP A 565 29.73 -22.95 4.66
C ASP A 565 30.54 -22.83 3.36
N ALA A 566 31.01 -23.95 2.80
CA ALA A 566 31.71 -23.96 1.51
C ALA A 566 30.82 -23.44 0.37
N PHE A 567 29.55 -23.86 0.35
CA PHE A 567 28.55 -23.37 -0.61
C PHE A 567 28.33 -21.86 -0.48
N LEU A 568 28.14 -21.33 0.74
CA LEU A 568 27.94 -19.90 0.97
C LEU A 568 29.15 -19.08 0.52
N CYS A 569 30.38 -19.50 0.91
CA CYS A 569 31.61 -18.81 0.54
C CYS A 569 31.77 -18.75 -0.99
N ARG A 570 31.61 -19.88 -1.68
CA ARG A 570 31.77 -19.89 -3.14
C ARG A 570 30.68 -19.08 -3.86
N ARG A 571 29.45 -19.14 -3.38
CA ARG A 571 28.36 -18.34 -3.95
C ARG A 571 28.58 -16.84 -3.72
N ALA A 572 29.08 -16.43 -2.57
CA ALA A 572 29.45 -15.05 -2.28
C ALA A 572 30.48 -14.51 -3.27
N GLU A 573 31.55 -15.28 -3.54
CA GLU A 573 32.58 -14.93 -4.53
C GLU A 573 31.97 -14.71 -5.92
N ILE A 574 31.12 -15.64 -6.40
CA ILE A 574 30.47 -15.54 -7.70
C ILE A 574 29.55 -14.29 -7.77
N VAL A 575 28.82 -13.99 -6.69
CA VAL A 575 27.97 -12.79 -6.61
C VAL A 575 28.82 -11.54 -6.74
N ILE A 576 29.94 -11.44 -6.00
CA ILE A 576 30.81 -10.25 -6.05
C ILE A 576 31.49 -10.11 -7.42
N GLU A 577 31.92 -11.20 -8.05
CA GLU A 577 32.44 -11.18 -9.42
C GLU A 577 31.40 -10.58 -10.39
N ALA A 578 30.12 -11.01 -10.27
CA ALA A 578 29.03 -10.48 -11.09
C ALA A 578 28.76 -8.99 -10.80
N VAL A 579 28.78 -8.59 -9.51
CA VAL A 579 28.60 -7.18 -9.10
C VAL A 579 29.68 -6.30 -9.68
N ASN A 580 30.94 -6.70 -9.62
CA ASN A 580 32.04 -5.94 -10.20
C ASN A 580 31.88 -5.72 -11.70
N GLN A 581 31.42 -6.73 -12.45
CA GLN A 581 31.12 -6.59 -13.88
C GLN A 581 29.93 -5.63 -14.13
N LEU A 582 28.87 -5.71 -13.31
CA LEU A 582 27.71 -4.82 -13.42
C LEU A 582 28.07 -3.35 -13.14
N VAL A 583 28.89 -3.10 -12.12
CA VAL A 583 29.37 -1.78 -11.75
C VAL A 583 30.25 -1.16 -12.85
N GLU A 584 31.05 -1.97 -13.53
CA GLU A 584 31.85 -1.51 -14.67
C GLU A 584 31.02 -1.35 -15.95
N GLY A 585 29.76 -1.78 -15.93
CA GLY A 585 28.84 -1.73 -17.07
C GLY A 585 29.06 -2.85 -18.08
N HIS A 586 29.83 -3.86 -17.72
CA HIS A 586 30.03 -5.03 -18.54
C HIS A 586 28.78 -5.96 -18.54
N LYS A 587 28.66 -6.77 -19.56
CA LYS A 587 27.71 -7.89 -19.51
C LYS A 587 28.31 -8.96 -18.60
N VAL A 588 27.55 -9.39 -17.62
CA VAL A 588 27.91 -10.56 -16.83
C VAL A 588 27.78 -11.79 -17.73
N THR A 589 28.88 -12.51 -17.89
CA THR A 589 28.97 -13.72 -18.71
C THR A 589 28.85 -14.99 -17.89
#